data_b4afa9ff775ce94cc31986f30f98068d
#
_entry.id   b4afa9ff775ce94cc31986f30f98068d
#
_cell.length_a   1.000
_cell.length_b   1.000
_cell.length_c   1.000
_cell.angle_alpha   90.00
_cell.angle_beta   90.00
_cell.angle_gamma   90.00
#
_symmetry.space_group_name_H-M   'P 1'
#
loop_
_entity.id
_entity.type
_entity.pdbx_description
1 polymer ?
#
loop_
_entity_poly.entity_id
_entity_poly.type
_entity_poly.pdbx_seq_one_letter_code
_entity_poly.pdbx_strand_id
1 'polypeptide(L)'
;MFGLKTEACFDSAHFLTDYFGKCENLHGHRWRMVVYLRQGELREEGTMRDMVLDFGEFKRRVRSLAEEFDHTFLVEEGSLSAATVEALEGEGFSLKVLPFRTTAENLARHFCVRLREEGLPVSQVDVYETPMNCASYFADEA
;
A
#
# COMPACT_ATOMS: atom_id res chain seq x y z
N MET A 1 -4.98 25.45 3.26
CA MET A 1 -4.71 23.99 3.24
C MET A 1 -4.90 23.47 1.82
N PHE A 2 -3.89 22.83 1.28
CA PHE A 2 -3.90 22.25 -0.06
C PHE A 2 -3.77 20.73 0.02
N GLY A 3 -4.33 20.04 -0.96
CA GLY A 3 -4.22 18.60 -1.03
C GLY A 3 -3.93 18.12 -2.44
N LEU A 4 -3.15 17.05 -2.56
CA LEU A 4 -2.95 16.31 -3.80
C LEU A 4 -3.45 14.88 -3.63
N LYS A 5 -3.77 14.27 -4.75
CA LYS A 5 -4.19 12.87 -4.77
C LYS A 5 -3.61 12.19 -6.01
N THR A 6 -3.08 10.99 -5.83
CA THR A 6 -2.69 10.11 -6.94
C THR A 6 -2.96 8.67 -6.56
N GLU A 7 -2.95 7.78 -7.54
CA GLU A 7 -3.23 6.37 -7.30
C GLU A 7 -2.37 5.45 -8.14
N ALA A 8 -2.23 4.21 -7.68
CA ALA A 8 -1.59 3.13 -8.43
C ALA A 8 -2.28 1.82 -8.10
N CYS A 9 -2.23 0.87 -9.03
CA CYS A 9 -2.78 -0.47 -8.85
C CYS A 9 -1.67 -1.49 -8.79
N PHE A 10 -1.94 -2.62 -8.11
CA PHE A 10 -1.08 -3.78 -8.12
C PHE A 10 -1.93 -5.04 -7.98
N ASP A 11 -1.46 -6.12 -8.57
CA ASP A 11 -2.12 -7.43 -8.51
C ASP A 11 -1.35 -8.31 -7.54
N SER A 12 -2.01 -8.82 -6.50
CA SER A 12 -1.39 -9.72 -5.56
C SER A 12 -2.40 -10.67 -4.94
N ALA A 13 -1.89 -11.85 -4.56
CA ALA A 13 -2.65 -12.84 -3.84
C ALA A 13 -2.48 -12.66 -2.34
N HIS A 14 -3.44 -13.12 -1.58
CA HIS A 14 -3.36 -13.20 -0.13
C HIS A 14 -4.39 -14.19 0.43
N PHE A 15 -4.35 -14.40 1.73
CA PHE A 15 -5.38 -15.07 2.50
C PHE A 15 -5.42 -14.47 3.90
N LEU A 16 -6.57 -14.62 4.57
CA LEU A 16 -6.73 -14.14 5.94
C LEU A 16 -6.59 -15.30 6.93
N THR A 17 -5.61 -15.23 7.81
CA THR A 17 -5.43 -16.18 8.90
C THR A 17 -6.53 -16.02 9.95
N ASP A 18 -6.93 -17.13 10.57
CA ASP A 18 -7.93 -17.13 11.65
C ASP A 18 -9.25 -16.45 11.28
N TYR A 19 -9.62 -16.54 9.99
CA TYR A 19 -10.85 -15.99 9.47
C TYR A 19 -11.80 -17.12 9.06
N PHE A 20 -12.99 -17.16 9.66
CA PHE A 20 -13.99 -18.19 9.42
C PHE A 20 -14.89 -17.83 8.24
N GLY A 21 -14.35 -17.88 7.03
CA GLY A 21 -15.04 -17.56 5.79
C GLY A 21 -14.18 -17.83 4.58
N LYS A 22 -14.72 -17.57 3.38
CA LYS A 22 -14.03 -17.87 2.12
C LYS A 22 -12.70 -17.13 1.94
N CYS A 23 -12.52 -15.98 2.58
CA CYS A 23 -11.28 -15.19 2.49
C CYS A 23 -10.10 -15.84 3.24
N GLU A 24 -10.33 -16.89 4.04
CA GLU A 24 -9.27 -17.72 4.60
C GLU A 24 -8.52 -18.48 3.50
N ASN A 25 -9.18 -18.76 2.40
CA ASN A 25 -8.56 -19.43 1.25
C ASN A 25 -7.71 -18.46 0.44
N LEU A 26 -6.68 -19.01 -0.20
CA LEU A 26 -5.84 -18.27 -1.11
C LEU A 26 -6.64 -17.70 -2.28
N HIS A 27 -6.56 -16.42 -2.50
CA HIS A 27 -7.24 -15.71 -3.60
C HIS A 27 -6.46 -14.46 -3.97
N GLY A 28 -6.82 -13.80 -5.05
CA GLY A 28 -6.15 -12.61 -5.52
C GLY A 28 -7.11 -11.45 -5.78
N HIS A 29 -6.53 -10.25 -5.78
CA HIS A 29 -7.23 -9.01 -6.08
C HIS A 29 -6.38 -8.12 -6.97
N ARG A 30 -7.06 -7.26 -7.71
CA ARG A 30 -6.44 -6.06 -8.25
C ARG A 30 -6.62 -4.94 -7.25
N TRP A 31 -5.60 -4.71 -6.46
CA TRP A 31 -5.58 -3.69 -5.42
C TRP A 31 -5.41 -2.31 -6.03
N ARG A 32 -6.08 -1.32 -5.45
CA ARG A 32 -5.89 0.08 -5.84
C ARG A 32 -5.53 0.88 -4.60
N MET A 33 -4.38 1.53 -4.64
CA MET A 33 -3.87 2.40 -3.58
C MET A 33 -4.08 3.85 -4.01
N VAL A 34 -4.83 4.61 -3.22
CA VAL A 34 -5.03 6.05 -3.43
C VAL A 34 -4.36 6.79 -2.29
N VAL A 35 -3.47 7.69 -2.61
CA VAL A 35 -2.67 8.45 -1.63
C VAL A 35 -3.05 9.91 -1.67
N TYR A 36 -3.27 10.50 -0.50
CA TYR A 36 -3.64 11.90 -0.33
C TYR A 36 -2.54 12.62 0.45
N LEU A 37 -2.07 13.74 -0.10
CA LEU A 37 -1.16 14.65 0.59
C LEU A 37 -1.95 15.86 1.09
N ARG A 38 -1.54 16.42 2.23
CA ARG A 38 -2.06 17.71 2.73
C ARG A 38 -0.91 18.57 3.20
N GLN A 39 -0.98 19.87 2.86
CA GLN A 39 0.02 20.84 3.28
C GLN A 39 -0.61 22.22 3.40
N GLY A 40 -0.20 22.96 4.45
CA GLY A 40 -0.77 24.29 4.74
C GLY A 40 -0.38 25.33 3.73
N GLU A 41 0.85 25.29 3.28
CA GLU A 41 1.45 26.31 2.41
C GLU A 41 2.08 25.70 1.17
N LEU A 42 2.14 26.46 0.11
CA LEU A 42 2.83 26.10 -1.11
C LEU A 42 4.29 26.53 -1.05
N ARG A 43 5.14 25.92 -1.86
CA ARG A 43 6.55 26.29 -1.97
C ARG A 43 6.66 27.71 -2.56
N GLU A 44 7.57 28.51 -1.98
CA GLU A 44 7.73 29.90 -2.40
C GLU A 44 8.72 30.06 -3.56
N GLU A 45 9.63 29.10 -3.71
CA GLU A 45 10.76 29.21 -4.65
C GLU A 45 10.99 27.91 -5.42
N GLY A 46 11.79 28.02 -6.47
CA GLY A 46 12.28 26.89 -7.25
C GLY A 46 11.30 26.40 -8.29
N THR A 47 11.61 25.26 -8.86
CA THR A 47 10.80 24.62 -9.92
C THR A 47 9.39 24.27 -9.43
N MET A 48 9.25 23.96 -8.14
CA MET A 48 7.96 23.60 -7.52
C MET A 48 7.27 24.78 -6.83
N ARG A 49 7.62 26.03 -7.24
CA ARG A 49 6.93 27.22 -6.73
C ARG A 49 5.42 27.10 -6.96
N ASP A 50 4.64 27.47 -5.95
CA ASP A 50 3.17 27.42 -5.95
C ASP A 50 2.60 25.98 -6.04
N MET A 51 3.41 24.98 -5.67
CA MET A 51 3.03 23.56 -5.63
C MET A 51 3.23 22.98 -4.24
N VAL A 52 2.45 21.96 -3.93
CA VAL A 52 2.73 21.05 -2.79
C VAL A 52 3.89 20.14 -3.17
N LEU A 53 3.78 19.52 -4.33
CA LEU A 53 4.75 18.62 -4.91
C LEU A 53 4.45 18.48 -6.41
N ASP A 54 5.44 18.22 -7.22
CA ASP A 54 5.25 17.90 -8.63
C ASP A 54 4.43 16.59 -8.78
N PHE A 55 3.39 16.61 -9.62
CA PHE A 55 2.54 15.43 -9.83
C PHE A 55 3.32 14.23 -10.37
N GLY A 56 4.29 14.45 -11.25
CA GLY A 56 5.10 13.38 -11.81
C GLY A 56 5.95 12.68 -10.74
N GLU A 57 6.53 13.45 -9.83
CA GLU A 57 7.29 12.92 -8.70
C GLU A 57 6.39 12.16 -7.73
N PHE A 58 5.24 12.74 -7.39
CA PHE A 58 4.26 12.10 -6.50
C PHE A 58 3.81 10.76 -7.06
N LYS A 59 3.39 10.76 -8.32
CA LYS A 59 2.95 9.55 -9.02
C LYS A 59 4.04 8.49 -9.07
N ARG A 60 5.29 8.88 -9.36
CA ARG A 60 6.42 7.95 -9.41
C ARG A 60 6.67 7.28 -8.06
N ARG A 61 6.59 8.04 -6.97
CA ARG A 61 6.78 7.53 -5.61
C ARG A 61 5.71 6.51 -5.23
N VAL A 62 4.46 6.81 -5.51
CA VAL A 62 3.33 5.92 -5.22
C VAL A 62 3.39 4.68 -6.09
N ARG A 63 3.69 4.83 -7.37
CA ARG A 63 3.84 3.71 -8.29
C ARG A 63 4.99 2.79 -7.88
N SER A 64 6.11 3.35 -7.47
CA SER A 64 7.27 2.57 -7.00
C SER A 64 6.92 1.70 -5.79
N LEU A 65 6.14 2.23 -4.86
CA LEU A 65 5.66 1.45 -3.71
C LEU A 65 4.70 0.34 -4.16
N ALA A 66 3.77 0.64 -5.06
CA ALA A 66 2.85 -0.37 -5.60
C ALA A 66 3.60 -1.51 -6.31
N GLU A 67 4.66 -1.20 -7.03
CA GLU A 67 5.48 -2.20 -7.74
C GLU A 67 6.14 -3.21 -6.79
N GLU A 68 6.46 -2.83 -5.56
CA GLU A 68 7.00 -3.76 -4.56
C GLU A 68 6.01 -4.87 -4.21
N PHE A 69 4.72 -4.62 -4.40
CA PHE A 69 3.63 -5.55 -4.06
C PHE A 69 3.04 -6.24 -5.29
N ASP A 70 3.31 -5.71 -6.47
CA ASP A 70 2.74 -6.23 -7.71
C ASP A 70 3.31 -7.60 -8.06
N HIS A 71 2.41 -8.52 -8.42
CA HIS A 71 2.74 -9.91 -8.77
C HIS A 71 3.45 -10.65 -7.63
N THR A 72 3.06 -10.37 -6.39
CA THR A 72 3.55 -11.06 -5.20
C THR A 72 2.42 -11.79 -4.48
N PHE A 73 2.80 -12.74 -3.65
CA PHE A 73 1.92 -13.36 -2.67
C PHE A 73 2.17 -12.70 -1.32
N LEU A 74 1.16 -11.98 -0.80
CA LEU A 74 1.23 -11.31 0.49
C LEU A 74 0.99 -12.32 1.60
N VAL A 75 1.96 -12.50 2.47
CA VAL A 75 1.94 -13.51 3.53
C VAL A 75 2.15 -12.84 4.89
N GLU A 76 1.25 -13.08 5.83
CA GLU A 76 1.49 -12.70 7.23
C GLU A 76 2.60 -13.58 7.79
N GLU A 77 3.60 -12.97 8.44
CA GLU A 77 4.71 -13.69 9.05
C GLU A 77 4.20 -14.76 10.01
N GLY A 78 4.71 -15.98 9.86
CA GLY A 78 4.33 -17.12 10.69
C GLY A 78 3.00 -17.78 10.34
N SER A 79 2.28 -17.30 9.32
CA SER A 79 0.99 -17.88 8.92
C SER A 79 1.10 -19.14 8.08
N LEU A 80 2.23 -19.35 7.42
CA LEU A 80 2.56 -20.57 6.68
C LEU A 80 3.73 -21.28 7.34
N SER A 81 3.79 -22.61 7.23
CA SER A 81 4.94 -23.37 7.71
C SER A 81 6.21 -23.00 6.93
N ALA A 82 7.36 -23.13 7.55
CA ALA A 82 8.65 -22.90 6.90
C ALA A 82 8.81 -23.77 5.65
N ALA A 83 8.37 -25.03 5.70
CA ALA A 83 8.42 -25.94 4.56
C ALA A 83 7.59 -25.44 3.38
N THR A 84 6.41 -24.88 3.64
CA THR A 84 5.55 -24.31 2.58
C THR A 84 6.19 -23.07 1.96
N VAL A 85 6.73 -22.16 2.76
CA VAL A 85 7.43 -20.97 2.28
C VAL A 85 8.62 -21.36 1.42
N GLU A 86 9.46 -22.29 1.88
CA GLU A 86 10.61 -22.77 1.11
C GLU A 86 10.21 -23.41 -0.21
N ALA A 87 9.13 -24.21 -0.22
CA ALA A 87 8.63 -24.86 -1.42
C ALA A 87 8.16 -23.84 -2.46
N LEU A 88 7.42 -22.81 -2.02
CA LEU A 88 6.93 -21.76 -2.93
C LEU A 88 8.08 -20.92 -3.50
N GLU A 89 9.02 -20.52 -2.65
CA GLU A 89 10.21 -19.79 -3.09
C GLU A 89 11.10 -20.64 -4.00
N GLY A 90 11.22 -21.93 -3.72
CA GLY A 90 11.95 -22.89 -4.56
C GLY A 90 11.35 -23.04 -5.96
N GLU A 91 10.04 -22.85 -6.11
CA GLU A 91 9.37 -22.83 -7.41
C GLU A 91 9.50 -21.48 -8.13
N GLY A 92 10.14 -20.49 -7.50
CA GLY A 92 10.36 -19.18 -8.08
C GLY A 92 9.24 -18.17 -7.84
N PHE A 93 8.30 -18.46 -6.93
CA PHE A 93 7.25 -17.51 -6.59
C PHE A 93 7.79 -16.41 -5.68
N SER A 94 7.30 -15.18 -5.91
CA SER A 94 7.67 -14.01 -5.13
C SER A 94 6.71 -13.84 -3.95
N LEU A 95 7.22 -14.01 -2.73
CA LEU A 95 6.47 -13.82 -1.50
C LEU A 95 6.84 -12.48 -0.88
N LYS A 96 5.83 -11.73 -0.46
CA LYS A 96 5.99 -10.52 0.35
C LYS A 96 5.54 -10.84 1.76
N VAL A 97 6.48 -11.13 2.64
CA VAL A 97 6.20 -11.47 4.03
C VAL A 97 6.07 -10.18 4.84
N LEU A 98 4.95 -10.02 5.52
CA LEU A 98 4.59 -8.82 6.26
C LEU A 98 4.35 -9.15 7.73
N PRO A 99 4.71 -8.26 8.67
CA PRO A 99 4.55 -8.50 10.10
C PRO A 99 3.12 -8.23 10.60
N PHE A 100 2.14 -8.31 9.72
CA PHE A 100 0.75 -8.06 10.06
C PHE A 100 -0.18 -8.90 9.16
N ARG A 101 -1.42 -9.06 9.59
CA ARG A 101 -2.48 -9.68 8.80
C ARG A 101 -2.73 -8.83 7.55
N THR A 102 -2.82 -9.45 6.39
CA THR A 102 -2.87 -8.76 5.09
C THR A 102 -4.25 -8.21 4.73
N THR A 103 -4.86 -7.51 5.66
CA THR A 103 -6.13 -6.79 5.47
C THR A 103 -5.90 -5.47 4.72
N ALA A 104 -6.94 -4.96 4.07
CA ALA A 104 -6.88 -3.66 3.43
C ALA A 104 -6.54 -2.55 4.42
N GLU A 105 -7.04 -2.63 5.66
CA GLU A 105 -6.75 -1.68 6.74
C GLU A 105 -5.26 -1.63 7.08
N ASN A 106 -4.66 -2.80 7.29
CA ASN A 106 -3.23 -2.88 7.60
C ASN A 106 -2.35 -2.46 6.44
N LEU A 107 -2.74 -2.79 5.22
CA LEU A 107 -2.02 -2.33 4.02
C LEU A 107 -2.09 -0.80 3.89
N ALA A 108 -3.26 -0.20 4.10
CA ALA A 108 -3.42 1.25 4.05
C ALA A 108 -2.50 1.95 5.06
N ARG A 109 -2.46 1.45 6.30
CA ARG A 109 -1.55 1.97 7.32
C ARG A 109 -0.09 1.80 6.94
N HIS A 110 0.28 0.63 6.45
CA HIS A 110 1.65 0.34 6.02
C HIS A 110 2.12 1.28 4.90
N PHE A 111 1.30 1.49 3.89
CA PHE A 111 1.63 2.40 2.79
C PHE A 111 1.75 3.85 3.28
N CYS A 112 0.88 4.28 4.18
CA CYS A 112 0.95 5.61 4.76
C CYS A 112 2.27 5.82 5.51
N VAL A 113 2.64 4.88 6.37
CA VAL A 113 3.89 4.94 7.14
C VAL A 113 5.10 4.96 6.21
N ARG A 114 5.15 4.07 5.23
CA ARG A 114 6.25 3.99 4.26
C ARG A 114 6.47 5.31 3.51
N LEU A 115 5.40 5.90 3.00
CA LEU A 115 5.49 7.16 2.24
C LEU A 115 5.84 8.35 3.15
N ARG A 116 5.35 8.37 4.38
CA ARG A 116 5.74 9.41 5.35
C ARG A 116 7.21 9.31 5.75
N GLU A 117 7.74 8.13 5.88
CA GLU A 117 9.18 7.90 6.12
C GLU A 117 10.05 8.45 4.98
N GLU A 118 9.52 8.49 3.77
CA GLU A 118 10.15 9.10 2.60
C GLU A 118 10.00 10.63 2.55
N GLY A 119 9.36 11.22 3.56
CA GLY A 119 9.19 12.67 3.69
C GLY A 119 7.94 13.25 3.03
N LEU A 120 7.03 12.41 2.53
CA LEU A 120 5.78 12.90 1.92
C LEU A 120 4.76 13.28 3.01
N PRO A 121 4.06 14.41 2.88
CA PRO A 121 3.04 14.84 3.84
C PRO A 121 1.70 14.10 3.63
N VAL A 122 1.75 12.77 3.74
CA VAL A 122 0.58 11.91 3.54
C VAL A 122 -0.41 12.12 4.68
N SER A 123 -1.65 12.41 4.33
CA SER A 123 -2.75 12.57 5.29
C SER A 123 -3.68 11.37 5.33
N GLN A 124 -3.77 10.64 4.23
CA GLN A 124 -4.70 9.53 4.10
C GLN A 124 -4.23 8.57 3.00
N VAL A 125 -4.45 7.29 3.21
CA VAL A 125 -4.31 6.27 2.18
C VAL A 125 -5.56 5.42 2.16
N ASP A 126 -6.14 5.26 0.98
CA ASP A 126 -7.25 4.33 0.73
C ASP A 126 -6.70 3.11 0.00
N VAL A 127 -7.10 1.93 0.45
CA VAL A 127 -6.77 0.67 -0.23
C VAL A 127 -8.07 -0.02 -0.62
N TYR A 128 -8.28 -0.13 -1.92
CA TYR A 128 -9.39 -0.86 -2.51
C TYR A 128 -8.98 -2.30 -2.77
N GLU A 129 -9.61 -3.22 -2.09
CA GLU A 129 -9.45 -4.65 -2.34
C GLU A 129 -10.20 -5.05 -3.60
N THR A 130 -11.40 -4.47 -3.76
CA THR A 130 -12.24 -4.57 -4.96
C THR A 130 -12.68 -3.15 -5.34
N PRO A 131 -13.26 -2.93 -6.53
CA PRO A 131 -13.76 -1.59 -6.89
C PRO A 131 -14.82 -1.03 -5.91
N MET A 132 -15.47 -1.90 -5.13
CA MET A 132 -16.56 -1.51 -4.24
C MET A 132 -16.20 -1.52 -2.76
N ASN A 133 -15.07 -2.10 -2.37
CA ASN A 133 -14.68 -2.23 -0.97
C ASN A 133 -13.32 -1.58 -0.72
N CYS A 134 -13.31 -0.63 0.19
CA CYS A 134 -12.16 0.19 0.48
C CYS A 134 -11.97 0.37 1.98
N ALA A 135 -10.72 0.28 2.42
CA ALA A 135 -10.34 0.70 3.76
C ALA A 135 -9.49 1.96 3.66
N SER A 136 -9.69 2.89 4.59
CA SER A 136 -8.94 4.13 4.66
C SER A 136 -8.15 4.20 5.96
N TYR A 137 -6.91 4.63 5.87
CA TYR A 137 -6.10 4.96 7.03
C TYR A 137 -5.80 6.46 7.01
N PHE A 138 -6.09 7.12 8.12
CA PHE A 138 -5.87 8.56 8.30
C PHE A 138 -4.63 8.74 9.18
N ALA A 139 -3.65 9.48 8.68
CA ALA A 139 -2.47 9.80 9.46
C ALA A 139 -2.84 10.77 10.58
N ASP A 140 -2.27 10.55 11.76
CA ASP A 140 -2.42 11.49 12.86
C ASP A 140 -1.83 12.85 12.45
N GLU A 141 -2.53 13.92 12.81
CA GLU A 141 -1.99 15.26 12.66
C GLU A 141 -0.81 15.41 13.64
N ALA A 142 0.34 15.67 13.08
CA ALA A 142 1.53 15.91 13.86
C ALA A 142 1.51 17.34 14.45
#